data_846c766420238620212907507e33780d
#
_entry.id   846c766420238620212907507e33780d
#
_cell.length_a   1.000
_cell.length_b   1.000
_cell.length_c   1.000
_cell.angle_alpha   90.00
_cell.angle_beta   90.00
_cell.angle_gamma   90.00
#
_symmetry.space_group_name_H-M   'P 1'
#
loop_
_entity.id
_entity.type
_entity.pdbx_description
1 polymer ?
#
loop_
_entity_poly.entity_id
_entity_poly.type
_entity_poly.pdbx_seq_one_letter_code
_entity_poly.pdbx_strand_id
1 'polypeptide(L)'
;MNKKWVYNNVDENKVLEIKEKYGLSELLANILVGRNIIEENQIKVFLEPTRNDFYDPFLLPDMEIAVPRIINAIENKEKIVIYGDYDVDGITSITVLKKFLLERGAIVSEYIPNRLDEGYGLNKDAVKKVVDERKYFNDNSRLWYFSNRRN
;
A
#
# COMPACT_ATOMS: atom_id res chain seq x y z
N MET A 1 18.85 -16.43 24.43
CA MET A 1 18.98 -17.02 23.09
C MET A 1 19.99 -16.20 22.30
N ASN A 2 21.09 -16.82 21.87
CA ASN A 2 22.08 -16.14 21.03
C ASN A 2 21.52 -16.06 19.58
N LYS A 3 21.27 -14.87 19.10
CA LYS A 3 20.86 -14.62 17.70
C LYS A 3 22.11 -14.72 16.81
N LYS A 4 22.03 -15.51 15.75
CA LYS A 4 23.09 -15.63 14.73
C LYS A 4 22.72 -14.74 13.54
N TRP A 5 23.62 -13.87 13.12
CA TRP A 5 23.50 -13.13 11.88
C TRP A 5 23.76 -14.06 10.70
N VAL A 6 22.86 -14.06 9.74
CA VAL A 6 22.99 -14.84 8.50
C VAL A 6 22.98 -13.84 7.36
N TYR A 7 24.03 -13.85 6.55
CA TYR A 7 24.16 -13.05 5.35
C TYR A 7 23.90 -13.92 4.12
N ASN A 8 23.21 -13.37 3.13
CA ASN A 8 23.10 -14.03 1.84
C ASN A 8 24.48 -14.10 1.20
N ASN A 9 24.85 -15.26 0.68
CA ASN A 9 26.03 -15.38 -0.17
C ASN A 9 25.75 -14.61 -1.47
N VAL A 10 26.54 -13.59 -1.74
CA VAL A 10 26.47 -12.80 -2.97
C VAL A 10 27.69 -13.08 -3.83
N ASP A 11 27.54 -12.94 -5.15
CA ASP A 11 28.67 -13.03 -6.08
C ASP A 11 29.53 -11.78 -5.95
N GLU A 12 30.73 -11.94 -5.33
CA GLU A 12 31.66 -10.84 -5.07
C GLU A 12 32.14 -10.17 -6.37
N ASN A 13 32.29 -10.92 -7.46
CA ASN A 13 32.68 -10.35 -8.76
C ASN A 13 31.58 -9.44 -9.31
N LYS A 14 30.32 -9.86 -9.14
CA LYS A 14 29.17 -9.06 -9.56
C LYS A 14 28.99 -7.81 -8.70
N VAL A 15 29.30 -7.91 -7.41
CA VAL A 15 29.30 -6.76 -6.50
C VAL A 15 30.36 -5.74 -6.92
N LEU A 16 31.57 -6.18 -7.24
CA LEU A 16 32.64 -5.30 -7.74
C LEU A 16 32.26 -4.64 -9.06
N GLU A 17 31.78 -5.40 -10.01
CA GLU A 17 31.32 -4.89 -11.32
C GLU A 17 30.28 -3.76 -11.15
N ILE A 18 29.24 -4.02 -10.36
CA ILE A 18 28.16 -3.04 -10.14
C ILE A 18 28.66 -1.82 -9.36
N LYS A 19 29.49 -2.03 -8.34
CA LYS A 19 30.11 -0.96 -7.57
C LYS A 19 30.91 -0.01 -8.48
N GLU A 20 31.76 -0.56 -9.31
CA GLU A 20 32.63 0.23 -10.21
C GLU A 20 31.83 0.91 -11.33
N LYS A 21 30.94 0.14 -11.99
CA LYS A 21 30.14 0.66 -13.12
C LYS A 21 29.24 1.81 -12.74
N TYR A 22 28.64 1.79 -11.54
CA TYR A 22 27.67 2.80 -11.10
C TYR A 22 28.20 3.72 -9.99
N GLY A 23 29.46 3.60 -9.60
CA GLY A 23 30.06 4.45 -8.57
C GLY A 23 29.42 4.26 -7.18
N LEU A 24 28.94 3.07 -6.86
CA LEU A 24 28.18 2.81 -5.65
C LEU A 24 29.11 2.44 -4.47
N SER A 25 28.57 2.61 -3.25
CA SER A 25 29.20 2.03 -2.08
C SER A 25 29.14 0.50 -2.15
N GLU A 26 30.09 -0.18 -1.53
CA GLU A 26 30.12 -1.63 -1.45
C GLU A 26 28.86 -2.21 -0.79
N LEU A 27 28.35 -1.53 0.25
CA LEU A 27 27.11 -1.92 0.91
C LEU A 27 25.92 -1.90 -0.04
N LEU A 28 25.77 -0.84 -0.85
CA LEU A 28 24.65 -0.72 -1.79
C LEU A 28 24.76 -1.75 -2.92
N ALA A 29 25.97 -1.97 -3.45
CA ALA A 29 26.19 -2.99 -4.45
C ALA A 29 25.86 -4.41 -3.93
N ASN A 30 26.25 -4.73 -2.69
CA ASN A 30 25.88 -5.98 -2.02
C ASN A 30 24.36 -6.14 -1.86
N ILE A 31 23.64 -5.07 -1.52
CA ILE A 31 22.18 -5.09 -1.39
C ILE A 31 21.53 -5.36 -2.75
N LEU A 32 22.00 -4.72 -3.81
CA LEU A 32 21.46 -4.92 -5.16
C LEU A 32 21.64 -6.35 -5.63
N VAL A 33 22.89 -6.87 -5.53
CA VAL A 33 23.20 -8.26 -5.91
C VAL A 33 22.41 -9.25 -5.04
N GLY A 34 22.36 -9.04 -3.74
CA GLY A 34 21.60 -9.90 -2.83
C GLY A 34 20.09 -9.92 -3.08
N ARG A 35 19.56 -8.92 -3.77
CA ARG A 35 18.16 -8.82 -4.23
C ARG A 35 17.98 -9.22 -5.69
N ASN A 36 19.02 -9.71 -6.34
CA ASN A 36 19.03 -10.05 -7.76
C ASN A 36 18.68 -8.87 -8.69
N ILE A 37 18.98 -7.63 -8.26
CA ILE A 37 18.88 -6.41 -9.06
C ILE A 37 20.24 -6.22 -9.75
N ILE A 38 20.45 -6.91 -10.85
CA ILE A 38 21.77 -7.01 -11.51
C ILE A 38 21.76 -6.52 -12.95
N GLU A 39 20.58 -6.44 -13.56
CA GLU A 39 20.41 -5.93 -14.90
C GLU A 39 20.47 -4.40 -14.93
N GLU A 40 21.10 -3.82 -15.94
CA GLU A 40 21.30 -2.37 -16.08
C GLU A 40 20.00 -1.57 -15.91
N ASN A 41 18.93 -2.01 -16.58
CA ASN A 41 17.64 -1.32 -16.50
C ASN A 41 17.02 -1.40 -15.09
N GLN A 42 17.14 -2.55 -14.42
CA GLN A 42 16.66 -2.72 -13.04
C GLN A 42 17.43 -1.81 -12.07
N ILE A 43 18.77 -1.74 -12.21
CA ILE A 43 19.63 -0.90 -11.38
C ILE A 43 19.25 0.57 -11.58
N LYS A 44 19.08 1.00 -12.85
CA LYS A 44 18.71 2.38 -13.18
C LYS A 44 17.35 2.75 -12.56
N VAL A 45 16.33 1.93 -12.75
CA VAL A 45 14.99 2.15 -12.18
C VAL A 45 15.04 2.16 -10.66
N PHE A 46 15.87 1.32 -10.04
CA PHE A 46 16.01 1.27 -8.59
C PHE A 46 16.69 2.52 -8.01
N LEU A 47 17.74 3.03 -8.68
CA LEU A 47 18.52 4.17 -8.22
C LEU A 47 17.86 5.52 -8.55
N GLU A 48 17.25 5.63 -9.72
CA GLU A 48 16.68 6.87 -10.26
C GLU A 48 15.27 6.62 -10.83
N PRO A 49 14.30 6.24 -9.98
CA PRO A 49 12.94 5.96 -10.46
C PRO A 49 12.26 7.21 -10.99
N THR A 50 11.55 7.07 -12.09
CA THR A 50 10.73 8.11 -12.70
C THR A 50 9.26 7.74 -12.64
N ARG A 51 8.36 8.68 -13.00
CA ARG A 51 6.92 8.38 -13.10
C ARG A 51 6.60 7.34 -14.18
N ASN A 52 7.46 7.22 -15.20
CA ASN A 52 7.27 6.24 -16.28
C ASN A 52 7.58 4.80 -15.84
N ASP A 53 8.22 4.63 -14.67
CA ASP A 53 8.58 3.33 -14.12
C ASP A 53 7.47 2.78 -13.19
N PHE A 54 6.37 3.52 -13.01
CA PHE A 54 5.22 3.02 -12.28
C PHE A 54 4.48 1.96 -13.09
N TYR A 55 4.13 0.88 -12.43
CA TYR A 55 3.28 -0.15 -13.01
C TYR A 55 1.86 0.39 -13.22
N ASP A 56 1.18 -0.16 -14.23
CA ASP A 56 -0.25 0.08 -14.41
C ASP A 56 -1.01 -0.38 -13.15
N PRO A 57 -1.77 0.50 -12.48
CA PRO A 57 -2.54 0.12 -11.30
C PRO A 57 -3.57 -1.00 -11.56
N PHE A 58 -4.01 -1.19 -12.81
CA PHE A 58 -4.91 -2.29 -13.18
C PHE A 58 -4.23 -3.67 -13.21
N LEU A 59 -2.91 -3.75 -13.01
CA LEU A 59 -2.22 -5.01 -12.73
C LEU A 59 -2.49 -5.53 -11.30
N LEU A 60 -3.02 -4.69 -10.40
CA LEU A 60 -3.48 -5.15 -9.09
C LEU A 60 -4.74 -6.00 -9.26
N PRO A 61 -4.82 -7.17 -8.57
CA PRO A 61 -6.02 -7.99 -8.58
C PRO A 61 -7.27 -7.18 -8.22
N ASP A 62 -8.38 -7.47 -8.89
CA ASP A 62 -9.70 -6.89 -8.66
C ASP A 62 -9.84 -5.36 -8.91
N MET A 63 -8.82 -4.69 -9.44
CA MET A 63 -8.95 -3.26 -9.77
C MET A 63 -10.04 -2.98 -10.81
N GLU A 64 -10.20 -3.87 -11.79
CA GLU A 64 -11.26 -3.76 -12.81
C GLU A 64 -12.68 -3.88 -12.21
N ILE A 65 -12.81 -4.50 -11.03
CA ILE A 65 -14.07 -4.63 -10.29
C ILE A 65 -14.24 -3.46 -9.32
N ALA A 66 -13.18 -3.12 -8.61
CA ALA A 66 -13.20 -2.11 -7.55
C ALA A 66 -13.45 -0.69 -8.10
N VAL A 67 -12.77 -0.31 -9.19
CA VAL A 67 -12.89 1.03 -9.75
C VAL A 67 -14.31 1.35 -10.25
N PRO A 68 -14.94 0.53 -11.11
CA PRO A 68 -16.32 0.76 -11.53
C PRO A 68 -17.30 0.77 -10.36
N ARG A 69 -17.06 -0.05 -9.36
CA ARG A 69 -17.92 -0.09 -8.17
C ARG A 69 -17.85 1.21 -7.35
N ILE A 70 -16.65 1.80 -7.21
CA ILE A 70 -16.49 3.10 -6.54
C ILE A 70 -17.16 4.21 -7.33
N ILE A 71 -17.00 4.22 -8.65
CA ILE A 71 -17.66 5.17 -9.54
C ILE A 71 -19.18 5.10 -9.36
N ASN A 72 -19.74 3.89 -9.41
CA ASN A 72 -21.17 3.67 -9.19
C ASN A 72 -21.64 4.17 -7.81
N ALA A 73 -20.84 3.97 -6.75
CA ALA A 73 -21.15 4.49 -5.42
C ALA A 73 -21.21 6.02 -5.40
N ILE A 74 -20.30 6.69 -6.11
CA ILE A 74 -20.27 8.15 -6.21
C ILE A 74 -21.51 8.66 -6.96
N GLU A 75 -21.83 8.05 -8.10
CA GLU A 75 -22.98 8.43 -8.93
C GLU A 75 -24.32 8.26 -8.20
N ASN A 76 -24.47 7.17 -7.45
CA ASN A 76 -25.68 6.87 -6.68
C ASN A 76 -25.69 7.49 -5.27
N LYS A 77 -24.70 8.33 -4.94
CA LYS A 77 -24.59 8.98 -3.62
C LYS A 77 -24.57 8.00 -2.45
N GLU A 78 -24.01 6.81 -2.68
CA GLU A 78 -23.78 5.84 -1.60
C GLU A 78 -22.68 6.37 -0.66
N LYS A 79 -22.81 6.07 0.63
CA LYS A 79 -21.74 6.38 1.58
C LYS A 79 -20.59 5.39 1.41
N ILE A 80 -19.38 5.93 1.35
CA ILE A 80 -18.13 5.17 1.31
C ILE A 80 -17.43 5.33 2.65
N VAL A 81 -17.07 4.22 3.29
CA VAL A 81 -16.21 4.24 4.49
C VAL A 81 -14.83 3.74 4.10
N ILE A 82 -13.81 4.56 4.37
CA ILE A 82 -12.41 4.17 4.20
C ILE A 82 -11.92 3.65 5.54
N TYR A 83 -11.61 2.35 5.57
CA TYR A 83 -10.98 1.72 6.72
C TYR A 83 -9.46 1.70 6.53
N GLY A 84 -8.68 2.16 7.47
CA GLY A 84 -7.23 2.11 7.41
C GLY A 84 -6.60 1.96 8.78
N ASP A 85 -5.32 1.63 8.80
CA ASP A 85 -4.56 1.44 10.03
C ASP A 85 -4.21 2.78 10.72
N TYR A 86 -3.87 2.68 12.00
CA TYR A 86 -3.52 3.81 12.86
C TYR A 86 -2.05 4.27 12.71
N ASP A 87 -1.25 3.61 11.87
CA ASP A 87 0.12 4.04 11.58
C ASP A 87 0.16 5.19 10.56
N VAL A 88 1.34 5.74 10.35
CA VAL A 88 1.54 6.89 9.45
C VAL A 88 1.09 6.58 8.03
N ASP A 89 1.38 5.38 7.53
CA ASP A 89 1.02 4.96 6.18
C ASP A 89 -0.49 4.82 6.04
N GLY A 90 -1.16 4.25 7.04
CA GLY A 90 -2.62 4.15 7.10
C GLY A 90 -3.28 5.53 7.11
N ILE A 91 -2.86 6.41 8.01
CA ILE A 91 -3.44 7.77 8.15
C ILE A 91 -3.24 8.60 6.88
N THR A 92 -2.05 8.57 6.30
CA THR A 92 -1.75 9.32 5.07
C THR A 92 -2.51 8.76 3.87
N SER A 93 -2.61 7.44 3.73
CA SER A 93 -3.38 6.78 2.68
C SER A 93 -4.87 7.12 2.75
N ILE A 94 -5.48 7.06 3.96
CA ILE A 94 -6.86 7.49 4.20
C ILE A 94 -7.04 8.94 3.77
N THR A 95 -6.13 9.82 4.19
CA THR A 95 -6.23 11.26 3.92
C THR A 95 -6.19 11.56 2.43
N VAL A 96 -5.27 10.95 1.69
CA VAL A 96 -5.14 11.12 0.24
C VAL A 96 -6.39 10.61 -0.47
N LEU A 97 -6.82 9.38 -0.15
CA LEU A 97 -7.99 8.77 -0.79
C LEU A 97 -9.29 9.51 -0.47
N LYS A 98 -9.49 9.90 0.80
CA LYS A 98 -10.67 10.67 1.23
C LYS A 98 -10.76 12.01 0.49
N LYS A 99 -9.65 12.76 0.44
CA LYS A 99 -9.59 14.04 -0.26
C LYS A 99 -9.93 13.86 -1.75
N PHE A 100 -9.33 12.90 -2.41
CA PHE A 100 -9.56 12.58 -3.81
C PHE A 100 -11.03 12.23 -4.09
N LEU A 101 -11.67 11.42 -3.24
CA LEU A 101 -13.07 11.03 -3.40
C LEU A 101 -14.03 12.19 -3.12
N LEU A 102 -13.76 13.00 -2.10
CA LEU A 102 -14.56 14.20 -1.81
C LEU A 102 -14.54 15.20 -2.97
N GLU A 103 -13.40 15.44 -3.60
CA GLU A 103 -13.27 16.31 -4.78
C GLU A 103 -14.10 15.81 -5.96
N ARG A 104 -14.45 14.53 -5.98
CA ARG A 104 -15.35 13.90 -6.98
C ARG A 104 -16.80 13.81 -6.55
N GLY A 105 -17.14 14.46 -5.44
CA GLY A 105 -18.52 14.52 -4.94
C GLY A 105 -19.00 13.26 -4.23
N ALA A 106 -18.09 12.39 -3.80
CA ALA A 106 -18.42 11.23 -2.98
C ALA A 106 -18.85 11.64 -1.56
N ILE A 107 -19.67 10.80 -0.93
CA ILE A 107 -20.01 10.92 0.50
C ILE A 107 -19.10 9.96 1.24
N VAL A 108 -18.05 10.48 1.90
CA VAL A 108 -16.96 9.66 2.47
C VAL A 108 -16.81 9.92 3.95
N SER A 109 -16.66 8.85 4.71
CA SER A 109 -16.19 8.84 6.10
C SER A 109 -14.97 7.92 6.23
N GLU A 110 -14.23 8.07 7.31
CA GLU A 110 -13.09 7.22 7.66
C GLU A 110 -13.35 6.47 8.96
N TYR A 111 -12.73 5.32 9.07
CA TYR A 111 -12.64 4.55 10.29
C TYR A 111 -11.18 4.13 10.52
N ILE A 112 -10.65 4.52 11.67
CA ILE A 112 -9.31 4.14 12.13
C ILE A 112 -9.49 3.36 13.42
N PRO A 113 -9.05 2.07 13.48
CA PRO A 113 -9.20 1.24 14.67
C PRO A 113 -8.38 1.79 15.83
N ASN A 114 -8.88 1.60 17.04
CA ASN A 114 -8.14 1.94 18.24
C ASN A 114 -7.02 0.92 18.46
N ARG A 115 -5.78 1.42 18.56
CA ARG A 115 -4.58 0.59 18.76
C ARG A 115 -4.65 -0.31 20.00
N LEU A 116 -5.31 0.15 21.07
CA LEU A 116 -5.36 -0.56 22.34
C LEU A 116 -6.41 -1.67 22.35
N ASP A 117 -7.56 -1.46 21.69
CA ASP A 117 -8.74 -2.30 21.86
C ASP A 117 -9.04 -3.16 20.62
N GLU A 118 -8.66 -2.71 19.42
CA GLU A 118 -9.11 -3.32 18.17
C GLU A 118 -7.99 -4.04 17.39
N GLY A 119 -6.73 -3.85 17.80
CA GLY A 119 -5.57 -4.49 17.17
C GLY A 119 -5.22 -3.86 15.81
N TYR A 120 -4.37 -4.58 15.03
CA TYR A 120 -3.87 -4.12 13.75
C TYR A 120 -4.57 -4.83 12.59
N GLY A 121 -4.89 -4.08 11.55
CA GLY A 121 -5.53 -4.58 10.33
C GLY A 121 -7.03 -4.80 10.46
N LEU A 122 -7.65 -5.27 9.37
CA LEU A 122 -9.09 -5.51 9.32
C LEU A 122 -9.47 -6.74 10.15
N ASN A 123 -10.47 -6.57 11.01
CA ASN A 123 -11.08 -7.67 11.73
C ASN A 123 -12.61 -7.61 11.64
N LYS A 124 -13.26 -8.77 11.88
CA LYS A 124 -14.72 -8.90 11.74
C LYS A 124 -15.51 -8.02 12.71
N ASP A 125 -14.98 -7.82 13.91
CA ASP A 125 -15.66 -7.04 14.95
C ASP A 125 -15.62 -5.55 14.62
N ALA A 126 -14.49 -5.04 14.10
CA ALA A 126 -14.38 -3.67 13.61
C ALA A 126 -15.32 -3.42 12.43
N VAL A 127 -15.41 -4.35 11.48
CA VAL A 127 -16.36 -4.24 10.35
C VAL A 127 -17.80 -4.22 10.87
N LYS A 128 -18.15 -5.12 11.80
CA LYS A 128 -19.47 -5.16 12.41
C LYS A 128 -19.80 -3.86 13.14
N LYS A 129 -18.85 -3.32 13.92
CA LYS A 129 -18.99 -2.05 14.61
C LYS A 129 -19.25 -0.89 13.63
N VAL A 130 -18.50 -0.82 12.53
CA VAL A 130 -18.72 0.19 11.49
C VAL A 130 -20.10 0.06 10.85
N VAL A 131 -20.58 -1.17 10.63
CA VAL A 131 -21.91 -1.45 10.07
C VAL A 131 -23.02 -1.11 11.08
N ASP A 132 -22.85 -1.50 12.36
CA ASP A 132 -23.85 -1.31 13.41
C ASP A 132 -23.94 0.16 13.87
N GLU A 133 -22.85 0.90 13.79
CA GLU A 133 -22.87 2.34 14.08
C GLU A 133 -23.54 3.11 12.92
N ARG A 134 -24.86 3.36 13.04
CA ARG A 134 -25.66 4.17 12.09
C ARG A 134 -25.04 5.52 11.70
N LYS A 135 -24.07 5.99 12.47
CA LYS A 135 -23.25 7.17 12.18
C LYS A 135 -22.56 7.09 10.81
N TYR A 136 -22.14 5.88 10.42
CA TYR A 136 -21.44 5.64 9.16
C TYR A 136 -22.39 5.25 8.02
N PHE A 137 -23.58 4.72 8.34
CA PHE A 137 -24.53 4.20 7.36
C PHE A 137 -25.95 4.68 7.58
N ASN A 138 -26.61 5.13 6.51
CA ASN A 138 -28.06 5.14 6.37
C ASN A 138 -28.47 3.89 5.60
N ASP A 139 -29.74 3.51 5.57
CA ASP A 139 -30.29 2.24 5.05
C ASP A 139 -29.80 1.75 3.66
N ASN A 140 -29.16 2.60 2.86
CA ASN A 140 -28.63 2.26 1.53
C ASN A 140 -27.09 2.27 1.44
N SER A 141 -26.37 2.20 2.54
CA SER A 141 -24.91 2.35 2.56
C SER A 141 -24.21 1.00 2.42
N ARG A 142 -23.12 0.94 1.66
CA ARG A 142 -22.26 -0.24 1.53
C ARG A 142 -20.84 0.07 1.99
N LEU A 143 -20.25 -0.88 2.74
CA LEU A 143 -18.90 -0.78 3.26
C LEU A 143 -17.88 -1.06 2.15
N TRP A 144 -16.90 -0.18 2.02
CA TRP A 144 -15.73 -0.37 1.18
C TRP A 144 -14.49 -0.45 2.03
N TYR A 145 -13.71 -1.49 1.78
CA TYR A 145 -12.49 -1.78 2.47
C TYR A 145 -11.29 -1.56 1.56
N PHE A 146 -10.38 -0.68 2.01
CA PHE A 146 -9.06 -0.53 1.43
C PHE A 146 -8.05 -0.88 2.50
N SER A 147 -7.41 -2.05 2.39
CA SER A 147 -6.30 -2.45 3.23
C SER A 147 -5.01 -2.46 2.43
N ASN A 148 -4.01 -1.83 2.98
CA ASN A 148 -2.64 -2.01 2.49
C ASN A 148 -2.03 -3.25 3.20
N ARG A 149 -2.55 -4.45 2.92
CA ARG A 149 -1.89 -5.69 3.35
C ARG A 149 -0.80 -6.04 2.35
N ARG A 150 0.44 -5.85 2.77
CA ARG A 150 1.53 -6.67 2.23
C ARG A 150 1.46 -8.02 2.93
N ASN A 151 1.10 -9.08 2.21
CA ASN A 151 1.38 -10.44 2.63
C ASN A 151 2.87 -10.71 2.45
#